data_2da5cb9cc71a9c2dd6df9560a3ec6a39
#
_entry.id   2da5cb9cc71a9c2dd6df9560a3ec6a39
#
_cell.length_a   1.000
_cell.length_b   1.000
_cell.length_c   1.000
_cell.angle_alpha   90.00
_cell.angle_beta   90.00
_cell.angle_gamma   90.00
#
_symmetry.space_group_name_H-M   'P 1'
#
loop_
_entity.id
_entity.type
_entity.pdbx_description
1 polymer ?
#
loop_
_entity_poly.entity_id
_entity_poly.type
_entity_poly.pdbx_seq_one_letter_code
_entity_poly.pdbx_strand_id
1 'polypeptide(L)'
;MITAGIRICICQHRKTSIMDKQFSRKIIFFNFLYSTIILLYHADAGVHFSGIVSNGTVLDSAAQRINLMLAGSNGTYFFMLLSAFLLYRDLSGDKIKGKLHRMIQTLLIPWLLWNGIGLLSYHEFDKGFSYLLRYYFTSRFCEQLWFVEALMILLLFIPLFRRLFKIKYVREAVLLAVFVTGYFMFPFLRSADFFPSERFQMEVLRVLEHVPVYCLGAYLGLNFADFVVSEEYNTQHRMLSLAAALLILFVSCAFPYCFAGYVSGRLQSVAIWIILSKKYFTFEPAWWMQLSFYTYAIHNFVLHWEGKIIRITGIFAEEFAGAAVSEVFALLWRVSLSGIAFLLIIVSAKILMRFTPGFYKALS
;
A
#
# COMPACT_ATOMS: atom_id res chain seq x y z
N MET A 1 6.21 -10.48 -9.74
CA MET A 1 6.83 -9.55 -10.69
C MET A 1 7.17 -8.17 -10.15
N ILE A 2 6.59 -7.67 -9.07
CA ILE A 2 7.24 -6.59 -8.32
C ILE A 2 8.62 -7.07 -7.86
N THR A 3 8.77 -8.30 -7.47
CA THR A 3 10.09 -8.93 -7.27
C THR A 3 10.84 -9.21 -8.58
N ALA A 4 10.17 -9.46 -9.70
CA ALA A 4 10.84 -9.49 -11.00
C ALA A 4 11.16 -8.07 -11.49
N GLY A 5 10.31 -7.07 -11.24
CA GLY A 5 10.63 -5.65 -11.43
C GLY A 5 11.77 -5.21 -10.51
N ILE A 6 11.78 -5.67 -9.26
CA ILE A 6 12.87 -5.49 -8.31
C ILE A 6 14.09 -6.33 -8.70
N ARG A 7 13.94 -7.59 -9.10
CA ARG A 7 15.04 -8.41 -9.66
C ARG A 7 15.60 -7.83 -10.96
N ILE A 8 14.75 -7.32 -11.85
CA ILE A 8 15.21 -6.73 -13.11
C ILE A 8 15.90 -5.38 -12.88
N CYS A 9 15.54 -4.61 -11.84
CA CYS A 9 16.31 -3.42 -11.43
C CYS A 9 17.66 -3.78 -10.79
N ILE A 10 17.76 -4.93 -10.13
CA ILE A 10 18.99 -5.41 -9.46
C ILE A 10 19.88 -6.18 -10.42
N CYS A 11 19.34 -6.80 -11.49
CA CYS A 11 20.07 -7.79 -12.33
C CYS A 11 20.83 -7.25 -13.54
N GLN A 12 20.92 -5.94 -13.81
CA GLN A 12 21.80 -5.44 -14.87
C GLN A 12 23.00 -4.66 -14.32
N HIS A 13 24.13 -5.33 -14.28
CA HIS A 13 25.49 -4.84 -14.07
C HIS A 13 25.89 -4.40 -12.65
N ARG A 14 26.03 -5.35 -11.75
CA ARG A 14 27.14 -5.49 -10.79
C ARG A 14 26.98 -6.86 -10.13
N LYS A 15 28.09 -7.51 -9.76
CA LYS A 15 28.08 -8.63 -8.82
C LYS A 15 27.13 -8.26 -7.69
N THR A 16 25.97 -8.92 -7.60
CA THR A 16 25.00 -8.68 -6.52
C THR A 16 25.72 -8.89 -5.21
N SER A 17 26.02 -7.81 -4.51
CA SER A 17 26.65 -7.91 -3.21
C SER A 17 25.68 -8.60 -2.24
N ILE A 18 26.22 -9.23 -1.20
CA ILE A 18 25.41 -9.83 -0.12
C ILE A 18 24.37 -8.81 0.41
N MET A 19 24.70 -7.52 0.38
CA MET A 19 23.84 -6.39 0.78
C MET A 19 22.57 -6.26 -0.06
N ASP A 20 22.66 -6.43 -1.39
CA ASP A 20 21.49 -6.37 -2.26
C ASP A 20 20.51 -7.52 -2.00
N LYS A 21 21.00 -8.69 -1.62
CA LYS A 21 20.16 -9.83 -1.23
C LYS A 21 19.39 -9.57 0.06
N GLN A 22 20.05 -9.02 1.09
CA GLN A 22 19.41 -8.67 2.36
C GLN A 22 18.30 -7.64 2.16
N PHE A 23 18.59 -6.57 1.44
CA PHE A 23 17.61 -5.54 1.16
C PHE A 23 16.43 -6.07 0.35
N SER A 24 16.67 -6.93 -0.64
CA SER A 24 15.62 -7.60 -1.41
C SER A 24 14.72 -8.48 -0.54
N ARG A 25 15.27 -9.25 0.41
CA ARG A 25 14.49 -10.04 1.37
C ARG A 25 13.60 -9.16 2.25
N LYS A 26 14.15 -8.06 2.76
CA LYS A 26 13.43 -7.07 3.54
C LYS A 26 12.22 -6.52 2.76
N ILE A 27 12.43 -6.11 1.51
CA ILE A 27 11.37 -5.59 0.65
C ILE A 27 10.26 -6.63 0.44
N ILE A 28 10.61 -7.87 0.11
CA ILE A 28 9.62 -8.94 -0.10
C ILE A 28 8.78 -9.13 1.15
N PHE A 29 9.42 -9.24 2.31
CA PHE A 29 8.73 -9.46 3.58
C PHE A 29 7.78 -8.29 3.93
N PHE A 30 8.26 -7.05 3.84
CA PHE A 30 7.46 -5.89 4.21
C PHE A 30 6.35 -5.59 3.21
N ASN A 31 6.56 -5.81 1.91
CA ASN A 31 5.49 -5.74 0.93
C ASN A 31 4.40 -6.76 1.23
N PHE A 32 4.79 -7.99 1.57
CA PHE A 32 3.85 -9.02 2.00
C PHE A 32 3.09 -8.60 3.27
N LEU A 33 3.80 -8.16 4.31
CA LEU A 33 3.20 -7.72 5.56
C LEU A 33 2.16 -6.61 5.33
N TYR A 34 2.50 -5.60 4.53
CA TYR A 34 1.57 -4.51 4.25
C TYR A 34 0.40 -4.90 3.36
N SER A 35 0.60 -5.80 2.39
CA SER A 35 -0.52 -6.35 1.61
C SER A 35 -1.48 -7.13 2.50
N THR A 36 -0.97 -7.85 3.49
CA THR A 36 -1.78 -8.57 4.48
C THR A 36 -2.51 -7.60 5.41
N ILE A 37 -1.88 -6.51 5.84
CA ILE A 37 -2.54 -5.47 6.64
C ILE A 37 -3.69 -4.82 5.85
N ILE A 38 -3.50 -4.53 4.56
CA ILE A 38 -4.57 -4.01 3.70
C ILE A 38 -5.71 -5.02 3.56
N LEU A 39 -5.40 -6.29 3.36
CA LEU A 39 -6.39 -7.36 3.32
C LEU A 39 -7.17 -7.43 4.64
N LEU A 40 -6.50 -7.40 5.80
CA LEU A 40 -7.13 -7.36 7.13
C LEU A 40 -8.05 -6.14 7.31
N TYR A 41 -7.63 -4.99 6.83
CA TYR A 41 -8.45 -3.77 6.90
C TYR A 41 -9.77 -3.91 6.13
N HIS A 42 -9.73 -4.53 4.95
CA HIS A 42 -10.90 -4.70 4.10
C HIS A 42 -11.72 -5.97 4.40
N ALA A 43 -11.28 -6.82 5.32
CA ALA A 43 -11.90 -8.13 5.60
C ALA A 43 -13.20 -8.06 6.43
N ASP A 44 -13.80 -6.89 6.59
CA ASP A 44 -15.16 -6.76 7.10
C ASP A 44 -16.23 -6.94 6.00
N ALA A 45 -15.79 -7.13 4.78
CA ALA A 45 -16.53 -7.08 3.55
C ALA A 45 -17.83 -7.91 3.56
N GLY A 46 -18.89 -7.28 3.99
CA GLY A 46 -20.25 -7.74 3.76
C GLY A 46 -20.99 -8.32 4.96
N VAL A 47 -20.39 -8.39 6.13
CA VAL A 47 -21.12 -8.60 7.39
C VAL A 47 -21.11 -7.28 8.15
N HIS A 48 -22.17 -6.51 8.01
CA HIS A 48 -22.35 -5.29 8.77
C HIS A 48 -22.93 -5.65 10.14
N PHE A 49 -22.10 -5.61 11.16
CA PHE A 49 -22.60 -5.60 12.54
C PHE A 49 -23.37 -4.31 12.78
N SER A 50 -24.44 -4.34 13.57
CA SER A 50 -25.24 -3.16 13.94
C SER A 50 -24.42 -2.14 14.76
N GLY A 51 -23.35 -2.61 15.37
CA GLY A 51 -22.38 -1.79 16.10
C GLY A 51 -21.26 -2.64 16.68
N ILE A 52 -20.13 -1.99 16.95
CA ILE A 52 -19.03 -2.59 17.72
C ILE A 52 -19.06 -1.94 19.09
N VAL A 53 -19.27 -2.73 20.14
CA VAL A 53 -19.41 -2.28 21.51
C VAL A 53 -18.15 -2.64 22.30
N SER A 54 -17.57 -1.64 22.97
CA SER A 54 -16.48 -1.90 23.91
C SER A 54 -17.08 -2.27 25.27
N ASN A 55 -16.78 -3.47 25.75
CA ASN A 55 -17.20 -3.93 27.08
C ASN A 55 -16.31 -3.37 28.21
N GLY A 56 -15.40 -2.44 27.91
CA GLY A 56 -14.51 -1.80 28.88
C GLY A 56 -13.40 -2.72 29.43
N THR A 57 -13.27 -3.94 28.91
CA THR A 57 -12.19 -4.84 29.32
C THR A 57 -10.86 -4.42 28.69
N VAL A 58 -9.74 -4.79 29.33
CA VAL A 58 -8.39 -4.55 28.78
C VAL A 58 -8.24 -5.18 27.39
N LEU A 59 -8.84 -6.34 27.19
CA LEU A 59 -8.78 -7.07 25.91
C LEU A 59 -9.56 -6.34 24.81
N ASP A 60 -10.77 -5.83 25.09
CA ASP A 60 -11.54 -5.01 24.13
C ASP A 60 -10.82 -3.71 23.81
N SER A 61 -10.23 -3.04 24.82
CA SER A 61 -9.45 -1.83 24.58
C SER A 61 -8.22 -2.07 23.71
N ALA A 62 -7.54 -3.22 23.89
CA ALA A 62 -6.44 -3.62 23.02
C ALA A 62 -6.91 -3.95 21.60
N ALA A 63 -8.01 -4.69 21.44
CA ALA A 63 -8.60 -5.01 20.15
C ALA A 63 -9.05 -3.74 19.40
N GLN A 64 -9.68 -2.79 20.09
CA GLN A 64 -10.06 -1.49 19.51
C GLN A 64 -8.86 -0.73 18.98
N ARG A 65 -7.76 -0.68 19.73
CA ARG A 65 -6.52 -0.04 19.25
C ARG A 65 -5.95 -0.71 18.00
N ILE A 66 -5.96 -2.05 17.96
CA ILE A 66 -5.53 -2.81 16.79
C ILE A 66 -6.44 -2.50 15.59
N ASN A 67 -7.76 -2.50 15.77
CA ASN A 67 -8.71 -2.15 14.72
C ASN A 67 -8.48 -0.74 14.19
N LEU A 68 -8.24 0.24 15.06
CA LEU A 68 -7.89 1.62 14.67
C LEU A 68 -6.56 1.70 13.93
N MET A 69 -5.56 0.92 14.34
CA MET A 69 -4.28 0.84 13.63
C MET A 69 -4.43 0.24 12.23
N LEU A 70 -5.24 -0.80 12.09
CA LEU A 70 -5.53 -1.41 10.80
C LEU A 70 -6.30 -0.45 9.89
N ALA A 71 -7.22 0.35 10.46
CA ALA A 71 -7.98 1.37 9.74
C ALA A 71 -7.12 2.55 9.22
N GLY A 72 -5.97 2.79 9.82
CA GLY A 72 -5.07 3.86 9.36
C GLY A 72 -4.29 3.43 8.11
N SER A 73 -4.54 4.00 6.96
CA SER A 73 -3.98 3.74 5.62
C SER A 73 -2.45 3.52 5.50
N ASN A 74 -1.83 2.90 6.50
CA ASN A 74 -0.39 2.79 6.67
C ASN A 74 0.28 2.02 5.53
N GLY A 75 -0.40 1.01 4.99
CA GLY A 75 0.13 0.19 3.91
C GLY A 75 0.38 0.98 2.64
N THR A 76 -0.52 1.87 2.26
CA THR A 76 -0.41 2.68 1.04
C THR A 76 0.69 3.74 1.15
N TYR A 77 0.85 4.38 2.31
CA TYR A 77 1.96 5.31 2.55
C TYR A 77 3.32 4.60 2.47
N PHE A 78 3.42 3.41 3.06
CA PHE A 78 4.64 2.63 2.98
C PHE A 78 4.97 2.22 1.54
N PHE A 79 3.99 1.73 0.78
CA PHE A 79 4.20 1.37 -0.63
C PHE A 79 4.61 2.57 -1.47
N MET A 80 4.03 3.75 -1.21
CA MET A 80 4.38 4.97 -1.93
C MET A 80 5.81 5.40 -1.63
N LEU A 81 6.21 5.40 -0.36
CA LEU A 81 7.57 5.71 0.09
C LEU A 81 8.58 4.74 -0.53
N LEU A 82 8.32 3.43 -0.44
CA LEU A 82 9.20 2.39 -0.96
C LEU A 82 9.31 2.45 -2.48
N SER A 83 8.20 2.65 -3.19
CA SER A 83 8.18 2.77 -4.66
C SER A 83 9.01 3.97 -5.12
N ALA A 84 8.85 5.11 -4.48
CA ALA A 84 9.66 6.30 -4.76
C ALA A 84 11.14 6.04 -4.46
N PHE A 85 11.48 5.49 -3.30
CA PHE A 85 12.86 5.17 -2.96
C PHE A 85 13.53 4.28 -4.02
N LEU A 86 12.91 3.18 -4.38
CA LEU A 86 13.43 2.24 -5.39
C LEU A 86 13.55 2.86 -6.78
N LEU A 87 12.61 3.75 -7.12
CA LEU A 87 12.65 4.48 -8.38
C LEU A 87 13.85 5.42 -8.43
N TYR A 88 14.03 6.25 -7.39
CA TYR A 88 15.03 7.32 -7.41
C TYR A 88 16.43 6.85 -7.03
N ARG A 89 16.58 5.73 -6.31
CA ARG A 89 17.86 5.16 -5.90
C ARG A 89 18.88 5.01 -7.03
N ASP A 90 18.43 4.55 -8.19
CA ASP A 90 19.31 4.29 -9.34
C ASP A 90 19.00 5.20 -10.54
N LEU A 91 18.42 6.38 -10.29
CA LEU A 91 17.93 7.27 -11.33
C LEU A 91 19.06 8.16 -11.91
N SER A 92 19.88 7.63 -12.81
CA SER A 92 20.72 8.44 -13.71
C SER A 92 19.90 8.98 -14.88
N GLY A 93 20.37 10.11 -15.50
CA GLY A 93 19.65 10.77 -16.60
C GLY A 93 19.28 9.82 -17.74
N ASP A 94 20.23 8.97 -18.14
CA ASP A 94 20.10 8.04 -19.26
C ASP A 94 19.14 6.87 -18.98
N LYS A 95 18.88 6.57 -17.71
CA LYS A 95 18.02 5.46 -17.29
C LYS A 95 16.54 5.84 -17.14
N ILE A 96 16.19 7.13 -17.22
CA ILE A 96 14.79 7.58 -16.99
C ILE A 96 13.84 6.93 -18.00
N LYS A 97 14.18 6.97 -19.30
CA LYS A 97 13.32 6.37 -20.35
C LYS A 97 13.10 4.88 -20.12
N GLY A 98 14.15 4.14 -19.80
CA GLY A 98 14.04 2.70 -19.51
C GLY A 98 13.23 2.39 -18.27
N LYS A 99 13.33 3.23 -17.23
CA LYS A 99 12.51 3.09 -16.02
C LYS A 99 11.04 3.41 -16.29
N LEU A 100 10.73 4.50 -17.01
CA LEU A 100 9.37 4.84 -17.40
C LEU A 100 8.73 3.73 -18.26
N HIS A 101 9.45 3.23 -19.28
CA HIS A 101 8.95 2.12 -20.10
C HIS A 101 8.63 0.88 -19.25
N ARG A 102 9.51 0.53 -18.32
CA ARG A 102 9.29 -0.59 -17.40
C ARG A 102 8.08 -0.35 -16.49
N MET A 103 7.90 0.87 -15.99
CA MET A 103 6.77 1.20 -15.12
C MET A 103 5.44 1.15 -15.87
N ILE A 104 5.40 1.51 -17.15
CA ILE A 104 4.24 1.27 -18.01
C ILE A 104 3.90 -0.23 -18.03
N GLN A 105 4.88 -1.08 -18.23
CA GLN A 105 4.67 -2.53 -18.25
C GLN A 105 4.24 -3.11 -16.89
N THR A 106 4.78 -2.61 -15.80
CA THR A 106 4.56 -3.18 -14.46
C THR A 106 3.42 -2.53 -13.67
N LEU A 107 2.91 -1.38 -14.11
CA LEU A 107 1.81 -0.68 -13.46
C LEU A 107 0.60 -0.51 -14.39
N LEU A 108 0.80 0.04 -15.59
CA LEU A 108 -0.30 0.34 -16.49
C LEU A 108 -0.96 -0.94 -17.04
N ILE A 109 -0.19 -1.94 -17.45
CA ILE A 109 -0.76 -3.19 -17.97
C ILE A 109 -1.56 -3.94 -16.89
N PRO A 110 -1.03 -4.21 -15.67
CA PRO A 110 -1.84 -4.79 -14.61
C PRO A 110 -3.06 -3.94 -14.26
N TRP A 111 -2.92 -2.63 -14.21
CA TRP A 111 -4.03 -1.72 -13.93
C TRP A 111 -5.16 -1.83 -14.96
N LEU A 112 -4.83 -1.84 -16.26
CA LEU A 112 -5.80 -2.05 -17.33
C LEU A 112 -6.48 -3.42 -17.23
N LEU A 113 -5.71 -4.49 -17.00
CA LEU A 113 -6.26 -5.84 -16.91
C LEU A 113 -7.19 -6.01 -15.71
N TRP A 114 -6.80 -5.52 -14.54
CA TRP A 114 -7.64 -5.61 -13.34
C TRP A 114 -8.93 -4.78 -13.46
N ASN A 115 -8.88 -3.59 -14.04
CA ASN A 115 -10.10 -2.82 -14.32
C ASN A 115 -10.99 -3.54 -15.34
N GLY A 116 -10.41 -4.22 -16.35
CA GLY A 116 -11.14 -5.09 -17.27
C GLY A 116 -11.82 -6.27 -16.58
N ILE A 117 -11.12 -6.94 -15.67
CA ILE A 117 -11.69 -8.02 -14.84
C ILE A 117 -12.83 -7.49 -13.98
N GLY A 118 -12.65 -6.32 -13.36
CA GLY A 118 -13.68 -5.66 -12.57
C GLY A 118 -14.91 -5.33 -13.40
N LEU A 119 -14.74 -4.73 -14.56
CA LEU A 119 -15.84 -4.43 -15.49
C LEU A 119 -16.66 -5.70 -15.83
N LEU A 120 -15.97 -6.80 -16.15
CA LEU A 120 -16.62 -8.07 -16.43
C LEU A 120 -17.35 -8.66 -15.19
N SER A 121 -16.80 -8.45 -14.00
CA SER A 121 -17.36 -8.98 -12.75
C SER A 121 -18.62 -8.25 -12.28
N TYR A 122 -18.73 -6.95 -12.53
CA TYR A 122 -19.87 -6.14 -12.10
C TYR A 122 -21.04 -6.12 -13.08
N HIS A 123 -20.88 -6.62 -14.32
CA HIS A 123 -21.92 -6.75 -15.34
C HIS A 123 -22.73 -5.47 -15.63
N GLU A 124 -22.12 -4.29 -15.55
CA GLU A 124 -22.78 -3.00 -15.79
C GLU A 124 -22.85 -2.58 -17.26
N PHE A 125 -22.91 -3.54 -18.19
CA PHE A 125 -22.88 -3.28 -19.65
C PHE A 125 -24.12 -2.55 -20.18
N ASP A 126 -25.21 -2.55 -19.45
CA ASP A 126 -26.47 -1.87 -19.75
C ASP A 126 -26.39 -0.34 -19.64
N LYS A 127 -25.41 0.19 -18.93
CA LYS A 127 -25.28 1.64 -18.67
C LYS A 127 -24.67 2.47 -19.81
N GLY A 128 -24.34 1.84 -20.91
CA GLY A 128 -23.84 2.49 -22.13
C GLY A 128 -22.33 2.76 -22.13
N PHE A 129 -21.78 2.88 -23.34
CA PHE A 129 -20.34 2.92 -23.60
C PHE A 129 -19.61 4.10 -22.91
N SER A 130 -20.22 5.31 -22.92
CA SER A 130 -19.63 6.49 -22.30
C SER A 130 -19.46 6.34 -20.78
N TYR A 131 -20.46 5.71 -20.14
CA TYR A 131 -20.40 5.38 -18.71
C TYR A 131 -19.27 4.38 -18.44
N LEU A 132 -19.23 3.27 -19.22
CA LEU A 132 -18.22 2.22 -19.04
C LEU A 132 -16.81 2.77 -19.22
N LEU A 133 -16.57 3.57 -20.25
CA LEU A 133 -15.27 4.17 -20.53
C LEU A 133 -14.82 5.09 -19.38
N ARG A 134 -15.72 5.95 -18.90
CA ARG A 134 -15.43 6.85 -17.79
C ARG A 134 -15.05 6.07 -16.51
N TYR A 135 -15.84 5.05 -16.18
CA TYR A 135 -15.61 4.27 -14.97
C TYR A 135 -14.42 3.32 -15.06
N TYR A 136 -14.09 2.85 -16.26
CA TYR A 136 -12.89 2.07 -16.52
C TYR A 136 -11.62 2.88 -16.22
N PHE A 137 -11.54 4.10 -16.75
CA PHE A 137 -10.36 4.97 -16.56
C PHE A 137 -10.32 5.71 -15.21
N THR A 138 -11.30 5.52 -14.36
CA THR A 138 -11.30 6.06 -12.99
C THR A 138 -11.29 4.94 -11.94
N SER A 139 -10.82 3.75 -12.28
CA SER A 139 -10.71 2.56 -11.41
C SER A 139 -11.98 2.21 -10.61
N ARG A 140 -13.17 2.60 -11.05
CA ARG A 140 -14.39 2.29 -10.32
C ARG A 140 -14.67 0.79 -10.25
N PHE A 141 -14.27 0.05 -11.27
CA PHE A 141 -14.42 -1.40 -11.32
C PHE A 141 -13.36 -2.14 -10.48
N CYS A 142 -12.32 -1.44 -10.04
CA CYS A 142 -11.26 -1.99 -9.22
C CYS A 142 -10.72 -0.89 -8.29
N GLU A 143 -11.59 -0.41 -7.39
CA GLU A 143 -11.31 0.78 -6.56
C GLU A 143 -10.02 0.67 -5.74
N GLN A 144 -9.60 -0.52 -5.34
CA GLN A 144 -8.34 -0.73 -4.64
C GLN A 144 -7.10 -0.30 -5.46
N LEU A 145 -7.21 -0.18 -6.78
CA LEU A 145 -6.08 0.24 -7.64
C LEU A 145 -5.83 1.76 -7.68
N TRP A 146 -6.60 2.55 -6.95
CA TRP A 146 -6.39 4.00 -6.86
C TRP A 146 -4.93 4.37 -6.50
N PHE A 147 -4.26 3.53 -5.70
CA PHE A 147 -2.84 3.72 -5.36
C PHE A 147 -1.94 3.64 -6.59
N VAL A 148 -2.22 2.73 -7.53
CA VAL A 148 -1.47 2.60 -8.79
C VAL A 148 -1.66 3.84 -9.65
N GLU A 149 -2.88 4.39 -9.70
CA GLU A 149 -3.18 5.66 -10.40
C GLU A 149 -2.41 6.82 -9.78
N ALA A 150 -2.48 6.98 -8.46
CA ALA A 150 -1.75 8.03 -7.75
C ALA A 150 -0.23 7.92 -8.03
N LEU A 151 0.31 6.70 -8.00
CA LEU A 151 1.71 6.47 -8.32
C LEU A 151 2.01 6.84 -9.79
N MET A 152 1.18 6.44 -10.76
CA MET A 152 1.37 6.80 -12.17
C MET A 152 1.36 8.32 -12.39
N ILE A 153 0.46 9.05 -11.70
CA ILE A 153 0.43 10.52 -11.75
C ILE A 153 1.74 11.10 -11.20
N LEU A 154 2.21 10.62 -10.04
CA LEU A 154 3.44 11.10 -9.43
C LEU A 154 4.70 10.82 -10.28
N LEU A 155 4.66 9.78 -11.13
CA LEU A 155 5.73 9.48 -12.07
C LEU A 155 5.91 10.55 -13.15
N LEU A 156 4.86 11.26 -13.53
CA LEU A 156 4.96 12.37 -14.48
C LEU A 156 5.82 13.50 -13.92
N PHE A 157 5.94 13.62 -12.60
CA PHE A 157 6.74 14.62 -11.91
C PHE A 157 8.18 14.19 -11.61
N ILE A 158 8.64 13.02 -12.11
CA ILE A 158 10.03 12.55 -11.91
C ILE A 158 11.08 13.62 -12.27
N PRO A 159 11.01 14.30 -13.44
CA PRO A 159 12.02 15.29 -13.79
C PRO A 159 12.07 16.44 -12.78
N LEU A 160 10.91 16.89 -12.31
CA LEU A 160 10.78 17.96 -11.32
C LEU A 160 11.40 17.56 -9.98
N PHE A 161 10.97 16.44 -9.39
CA PHE A 161 11.47 15.99 -8.09
C PHE A 161 12.96 15.66 -8.15
N ARG A 162 13.44 15.04 -9.25
CA ARG A 162 14.87 14.80 -9.45
C ARG A 162 15.68 16.10 -9.44
N ARG A 163 15.17 17.15 -10.09
CA ARG A 163 15.84 18.46 -10.12
C ARG A 163 15.87 19.11 -8.74
N LEU A 164 14.72 19.18 -8.07
CA LEU A 164 14.57 19.81 -6.76
C LEU A 164 15.40 19.11 -5.68
N PHE A 165 15.36 17.77 -5.61
CA PHE A 165 16.07 17.02 -4.57
C PHE A 165 17.57 16.86 -4.81
N LYS A 166 18.12 17.29 -5.95
CA LYS A 166 19.57 17.34 -6.19
C LYS A 166 20.22 18.63 -5.70
N ILE A 167 19.46 19.71 -5.53
CA ILE A 167 19.98 21.01 -5.12
C ILE A 167 20.14 21.02 -3.60
N LYS A 168 21.38 21.15 -3.12
CA LYS A 168 21.70 21.26 -1.69
C LYS A 168 20.91 22.42 -1.06
N TYR A 169 20.43 22.24 0.16
CA TYR A 169 19.54 23.15 0.92
C TYR A 169 18.12 23.32 0.36
N VAL A 170 17.91 23.28 -0.95
CA VAL A 170 16.56 23.34 -1.53
C VAL A 170 15.78 22.06 -1.25
N ARG A 171 16.44 20.91 -1.29
CA ARG A 171 15.83 19.59 -1.09
C ARG A 171 15.17 19.43 0.29
N GLU A 172 15.84 19.90 1.35
CA GLU A 172 15.31 19.88 2.73
C GLU A 172 14.15 20.87 2.87
N ALA A 173 14.28 22.06 2.31
CA ALA A 173 13.22 23.08 2.29
C ALA A 173 11.99 22.60 1.51
N VAL A 174 12.17 21.96 0.36
CA VAL A 174 11.07 21.38 -0.44
C VAL A 174 10.38 20.27 0.34
N LEU A 175 11.14 19.35 0.96
CA LEU A 175 10.55 18.28 1.76
C LEU A 175 9.72 18.84 2.91
N LEU A 176 10.24 19.79 3.67
CA LEU A 176 9.52 20.46 4.74
C LEU A 176 8.27 21.18 4.22
N ALA A 177 8.41 21.95 3.14
CA ALA A 177 7.29 22.68 2.53
C ALA A 177 6.15 21.73 2.10
N VAL A 178 6.48 20.59 1.48
CA VAL A 178 5.49 19.60 1.05
C VAL A 178 4.73 19.01 2.24
N PHE A 179 5.42 18.70 3.36
CA PHE A 179 4.78 18.20 4.57
C PHE A 179 3.88 19.25 5.22
N VAL A 180 4.38 20.48 5.37
CA VAL A 180 3.62 21.59 5.99
C VAL A 180 2.43 21.99 5.11
N THR A 181 2.64 22.18 3.81
CA THR A 181 1.56 22.51 2.88
C THR A 181 0.49 21.39 2.87
N GLY A 182 0.91 20.15 2.80
CA GLY A 182 0.00 19.02 2.82
C GLY A 182 -0.82 18.96 4.11
N TYR A 183 -0.24 19.27 5.26
CA TYR A 183 -0.93 19.31 6.53
C TYR A 183 -2.08 20.35 6.57
N PHE A 184 -1.82 21.55 6.06
CA PHE A 184 -2.82 22.63 6.04
C PHE A 184 -3.79 22.53 4.86
N MET A 185 -3.31 22.14 3.68
CA MET A 185 -4.12 22.07 2.48
C MET A 185 -5.08 20.89 2.46
N PHE A 186 -4.71 19.76 3.08
CA PHE A 186 -5.54 18.57 3.03
C PHE A 186 -6.93 18.76 3.68
N PRO A 187 -7.06 19.28 4.91
CA PRO A 187 -8.37 19.59 5.49
C PRO A 187 -9.16 20.61 4.68
N PHE A 188 -8.48 21.66 4.20
CA PHE A 188 -9.09 22.68 3.37
C PHE A 188 -9.69 22.10 2.08
N LEU A 189 -8.93 21.32 1.33
CA LEU A 189 -9.38 20.71 0.08
C LEU A 189 -10.46 19.65 0.32
N ARG A 190 -10.45 19.00 1.47
CA ARG A 190 -11.47 18.01 1.84
C ARG A 190 -12.84 18.65 2.10
N SER A 191 -12.85 19.88 2.62
CA SER A 191 -14.09 20.64 2.88
C SER A 191 -14.49 21.56 1.72
N ALA A 192 -13.74 21.59 0.62
CA ALA A 192 -13.96 22.54 -0.47
C ALA A 192 -15.04 22.06 -1.45
N ASP A 193 -15.99 22.95 -1.76
CA ASP A 193 -17.12 22.66 -2.65
C ASP A 193 -16.87 23.04 -4.13
N PHE A 194 -15.64 23.49 -4.47
CA PHE A 194 -15.33 23.95 -5.82
C PHE A 194 -14.97 22.83 -6.81
N PHE A 195 -14.88 21.59 -6.34
CA PHE A 195 -14.58 20.47 -7.22
C PHE A 195 -15.80 20.09 -8.09
N PRO A 196 -15.59 19.72 -9.36
CA PRO A 196 -16.67 19.40 -10.28
C PRO A 196 -17.47 18.15 -9.88
N SER A 197 -16.93 17.32 -9.01
CA SER A 197 -17.62 16.19 -8.39
C SER A 197 -16.85 15.70 -7.16
N GLU A 198 -17.56 15.11 -6.20
CA GLU A 198 -16.95 14.46 -5.01
C GLU A 198 -15.91 13.42 -5.40
N ARG A 199 -16.16 12.69 -6.48
CA ARG A 199 -15.20 11.69 -6.97
C ARG A 199 -13.89 12.31 -7.44
N PHE A 200 -13.95 13.36 -8.24
CA PHE A 200 -12.75 14.08 -8.67
C PHE A 200 -11.98 14.65 -7.47
N GLN A 201 -12.70 15.19 -6.49
CA GLN A 201 -12.14 15.63 -5.22
C GLN A 201 -11.38 14.48 -4.52
N MET A 202 -12.00 13.30 -4.41
CA MET A 202 -11.38 12.14 -3.77
C MET A 202 -10.10 11.68 -4.49
N GLU A 203 -10.08 11.67 -5.82
CA GLU A 203 -8.88 11.31 -6.58
C GLU A 203 -7.73 12.32 -6.36
N VAL A 204 -8.05 13.62 -6.38
CA VAL A 204 -7.07 14.66 -6.08
C VAL A 204 -6.54 14.52 -4.65
N LEU A 205 -7.42 14.31 -3.68
CA LEU A 205 -7.05 14.14 -2.28
C LEU A 205 -6.15 12.92 -2.08
N ARG A 206 -6.45 11.79 -2.72
CA ARG A 206 -5.64 10.56 -2.67
C ARG A 206 -4.21 10.79 -3.16
N VAL A 207 -4.04 11.52 -4.27
CA VAL A 207 -2.71 11.89 -4.78
C VAL A 207 -1.99 12.80 -3.80
N LEU A 208 -2.64 13.91 -3.39
CA LEU A 208 -2.04 14.91 -2.50
C LEU A 208 -1.68 14.35 -1.13
N GLU A 209 -2.50 13.45 -0.63
CA GLU A 209 -2.25 12.74 0.63
C GLU A 209 -0.94 11.96 0.62
N HIS A 210 -0.53 11.43 -0.54
CA HIS A 210 0.65 10.58 -0.70
C HIS A 210 1.90 11.31 -1.16
N VAL A 211 1.76 12.56 -1.67
CA VAL A 211 2.92 13.39 -2.11
C VAL A 211 4.00 13.50 -1.05
N PRO A 212 3.73 13.77 0.25
CA PRO A 212 4.79 13.92 1.24
C PRO A 212 5.65 12.66 1.42
N VAL A 213 5.04 11.49 1.52
CA VAL A 213 5.78 10.22 1.67
C VAL A 213 6.48 9.80 0.38
N TYR A 214 5.90 10.12 -0.79
CA TYR A 214 6.56 9.95 -2.08
C TYR A 214 7.81 10.84 -2.18
N CYS A 215 7.71 12.11 -1.82
CA CYS A 215 8.84 13.05 -1.78
C CYS A 215 9.93 12.58 -0.81
N LEU A 216 9.55 12.07 0.36
CA LEU A 216 10.50 11.48 1.31
C LEU A 216 11.22 10.27 0.71
N GLY A 217 10.50 9.36 0.05
CA GLY A 217 11.09 8.23 -0.66
C GLY A 217 12.06 8.66 -1.76
N ALA A 218 11.69 9.67 -2.57
CA ALA A 218 12.54 10.25 -3.61
C ALA A 218 13.80 10.89 -3.03
N TYR A 219 13.67 11.68 -1.97
CA TYR A 219 14.75 12.30 -1.24
C TYR A 219 15.75 11.26 -0.70
N LEU A 220 15.24 10.23 -0.03
CA LEU A 220 16.08 9.14 0.49
C LEU A 220 16.76 8.37 -0.64
N GLY A 221 16.05 8.06 -1.72
CA GLY A 221 16.60 7.34 -2.86
C GLY A 221 17.70 8.09 -3.59
N LEU A 222 17.58 9.43 -3.73
CA LEU A 222 18.58 10.26 -4.40
C LEU A 222 19.82 10.56 -3.56
N ASN A 223 19.65 10.70 -2.25
CA ASN A 223 20.70 11.27 -1.39
C ASN A 223 21.23 10.30 -0.34
N PHE A 224 20.48 9.28 0.02
CA PHE A 224 20.80 8.38 1.15
C PHE A 224 20.63 6.89 0.81
N ALA A 225 20.67 6.53 -0.48
CA ALA A 225 20.45 5.17 -0.92
C ALA A 225 21.43 4.18 -0.26
N ASP A 226 22.72 4.51 -0.27
CA ASP A 226 23.76 3.66 0.32
C ASP A 226 23.60 3.52 1.83
N PHE A 227 23.22 4.59 2.53
CA PHE A 227 22.93 4.59 3.97
C PHE A 227 21.75 3.66 4.30
N VAL A 228 20.69 3.64 3.49
CA VAL A 228 19.52 2.80 3.70
C VAL A 228 19.82 1.32 3.42
N VAL A 229 20.61 1.04 2.38
CA VAL A 229 20.89 -0.32 1.91
C VAL A 229 22.08 -0.94 2.60
N SER A 230 23.05 -0.15 3.10
CA SER A 230 24.28 -0.62 3.70
C SER A 230 24.07 -1.30 5.05
N GLU A 231 24.49 -2.55 5.18
CA GLU A 231 24.45 -3.29 6.46
C GLU A 231 25.45 -2.73 7.50
N GLU A 232 26.52 -2.10 7.07
CA GLU A 232 27.51 -1.47 7.94
C GLU A 232 26.86 -0.33 8.75
N TYR A 233 26.23 0.63 8.08
CA TYR A 233 25.48 1.71 8.72
C TYR A 233 24.30 1.18 9.54
N ASN A 234 23.66 0.13 9.05
CA ASN A 234 22.53 -0.48 9.76
C ASN A 234 22.94 -1.10 11.09
N THR A 235 24.14 -1.68 11.17
CA THR A 235 24.64 -2.28 12.40
C THR A 235 25.06 -1.23 13.43
N GLN A 236 25.74 -0.18 13.00
CA GLN A 236 26.30 0.86 13.89
C GLN A 236 25.23 1.63 14.67
N HIS A 237 24.08 1.93 14.05
CA HIS A 237 23.02 2.73 14.66
C HIS A 237 21.73 1.96 14.91
N ARG A 238 21.77 0.64 14.86
CA ARG A 238 20.59 -0.22 14.88
C ARG A 238 19.71 0.01 16.12
N MET A 239 20.30 -0.09 17.31
CA MET A 239 19.51 -0.03 18.55
C MET A 239 18.83 1.32 18.75
N LEU A 240 19.55 2.40 18.54
CA LEU A 240 18.98 3.77 18.65
C LEU A 240 17.88 3.99 17.60
N SER A 241 18.10 3.58 16.36
CA SER A 241 17.12 3.73 15.28
C SER A 241 15.86 2.90 15.53
N LEU A 242 16.01 1.67 16.02
CA LEU A 242 14.85 0.82 16.36
C LEU A 242 14.09 1.37 17.55
N ALA A 243 14.79 1.86 18.59
CA ALA A 243 14.15 2.52 19.72
C ALA A 243 13.36 3.77 19.31
N ALA A 244 13.95 4.61 18.45
CA ALA A 244 13.27 5.77 17.88
C ALA A 244 12.05 5.37 17.04
N ALA A 245 12.16 4.33 16.20
CA ALA A 245 11.04 3.84 15.40
C ALA A 245 9.92 3.28 16.26
N LEU A 246 10.23 2.51 17.31
CA LEU A 246 9.25 1.99 18.25
C LEU A 246 8.55 3.12 19.02
N LEU A 247 9.32 4.16 19.44
CA LEU A 247 8.74 5.34 20.06
C LEU A 247 7.77 6.09 19.14
N ILE A 248 8.16 6.30 17.86
CA ILE A 248 7.28 6.92 16.85
C ILE A 248 6.01 6.08 16.66
N LEU A 249 6.13 4.76 16.55
CA LEU A 249 4.97 3.87 16.44
C LEU A 249 4.07 3.98 17.67
N PHE A 250 4.66 3.92 18.86
CA PHE A 250 3.91 4.03 20.13
C PHE A 250 3.16 5.36 20.20
N VAL A 251 3.84 6.48 19.96
CA VAL A 251 3.22 7.82 20.01
C VAL A 251 2.11 7.94 18.97
N SER A 252 2.34 7.50 17.74
CA SER A 252 1.34 7.59 16.67
C SER A 252 0.12 6.70 16.91
N CYS A 253 0.27 5.59 17.63
CA CYS A 253 -0.82 4.70 18.01
C CYS A 253 -1.53 5.13 19.29
N ALA A 254 -0.78 5.63 20.29
CA ALA A 254 -1.34 6.07 21.56
C ALA A 254 -2.14 7.38 21.43
N PHE A 255 -1.75 8.24 20.49
CA PHE A 255 -2.34 9.57 20.30
C PHE A 255 -2.84 9.80 18.86
N PRO A 256 -3.68 8.90 18.30
CA PRO A 256 -4.10 9.00 16.89
C PRO A 256 -4.87 10.29 16.60
N TYR A 257 -5.55 10.86 17.60
CA TYR A 257 -6.34 12.09 17.48
C TYR A 257 -5.54 13.38 17.70
N CYS A 258 -4.41 13.31 18.44
CA CYS A 258 -3.58 14.49 18.69
C CYS A 258 -2.84 15.00 17.46
N PHE A 259 -2.61 14.13 16.49
CA PHE A 259 -1.88 14.45 15.25
C PHE A 259 -2.77 14.46 14.02
N ALA A 260 -4.05 14.78 14.10
CA ALA A 260 -5.02 14.65 13.01
C ALA A 260 -4.59 13.50 12.06
N GLY A 261 -5.42 12.59 11.63
CA GLY A 261 -5.05 11.35 10.92
C GLY A 261 -4.03 11.48 9.76
N TYR A 262 -3.87 12.74 9.26
CA TYR A 262 -2.86 13.10 8.26
C TYR A 262 -1.41 12.81 8.69
N VAL A 263 -1.04 13.10 9.93
CA VAL A 263 0.35 12.97 10.41
C VAL A 263 0.63 11.56 10.91
N SER A 264 -0.34 10.94 11.60
CA SER A 264 -0.19 9.63 12.25
C SER A 264 0.23 8.53 11.26
N GLY A 265 -0.50 8.32 10.17
CA GLY A 265 -0.19 7.28 9.19
C GLY A 265 1.18 7.46 8.51
N ARG A 266 1.58 8.70 8.29
CA ARG A 266 2.90 9.01 7.70
C ARG A 266 4.04 8.74 8.67
N LEU A 267 3.87 9.10 9.94
CA LEU A 267 4.85 8.78 10.98
C LEU A 267 5.02 7.27 11.15
N GLN A 268 3.93 6.51 11.12
CA GLN A 268 3.98 5.05 11.15
C GLN A 268 4.76 4.49 9.96
N SER A 269 4.53 5.00 8.76
CA SER A 269 5.27 4.59 7.56
C SER A 269 6.76 4.89 7.66
N VAL A 270 7.14 6.03 8.24
CA VAL A 270 8.54 6.40 8.51
C VAL A 270 9.15 5.45 9.54
N ALA A 271 8.43 5.14 10.62
CA ALA A 271 8.91 4.21 11.64
C ALA A 271 9.14 2.81 11.06
N ILE A 272 8.21 2.29 10.28
CA ILE A 272 8.34 1.00 9.61
C ILE A 272 9.49 1.03 8.59
N TRP A 273 9.68 2.14 7.87
CA TRP A 273 10.83 2.32 6.98
C TRP A 273 12.15 2.22 7.73
N ILE A 274 12.26 2.82 8.92
CA ILE A 274 13.44 2.70 9.77
C ILE A 274 13.65 1.24 10.20
N ILE A 275 12.59 0.54 10.62
CA ILE A 275 12.65 -0.87 10.98
C ILE A 275 13.12 -1.72 9.80
N LEU A 276 12.53 -1.52 8.61
CA LEU A 276 12.94 -2.19 7.39
C LEU A 276 14.44 -2.01 7.12
N SER A 277 14.93 -0.79 7.21
CA SER A 277 16.34 -0.48 6.91
C SER A 277 17.31 -1.05 7.96
N LYS A 278 16.90 -1.15 9.23
CA LYS A 278 17.78 -1.54 10.36
C LYS A 278 17.64 -2.99 10.80
N LYS A 279 16.53 -3.66 10.46
CA LYS A 279 16.34 -5.07 10.84
C LYS A 279 17.13 -5.99 9.92
N TYR A 280 17.92 -6.89 10.50
CA TYR A 280 18.58 -7.96 9.77
C TYR A 280 17.65 -9.16 9.57
N PHE A 281 17.63 -9.71 8.36
CA PHE A 281 16.81 -10.86 8.00
C PHE A 281 17.68 -12.05 7.64
N THR A 282 17.53 -13.13 8.40
CA THR A 282 18.26 -14.38 8.20
C THR A 282 17.50 -15.41 7.36
N PHE A 283 16.18 -15.26 7.24
CA PHE A 283 15.33 -16.22 6.51
C PHE A 283 15.19 -15.89 5.02
N GLU A 284 14.96 -16.91 4.22
CA GLU A 284 14.55 -16.73 2.83
C GLU A 284 13.04 -16.55 2.74
N PRO A 285 12.55 -15.46 2.11
CA PRO A 285 11.13 -15.26 1.94
C PRO A 285 10.49 -16.39 1.15
N ALA A 286 9.38 -16.94 1.65
CA ALA A 286 8.61 -17.94 0.95
C ALA A 286 8.06 -17.39 -0.37
N TRP A 287 7.81 -18.26 -1.35
CA TRP A 287 7.30 -17.85 -2.67
C TRP A 287 5.99 -17.07 -2.60
N TRP A 288 5.09 -17.41 -1.69
CA TRP A 288 3.81 -16.74 -1.50
C TRP A 288 3.95 -15.31 -0.94
N MET A 289 5.04 -14.97 -0.27
CA MET A 289 5.34 -13.60 0.13
C MET A 289 5.60 -12.68 -1.07
N GLN A 290 5.94 -13.26 -2.23
CA GLN A 290 6.14 -12.52 -3.47
C GLN A 290 4.82 -12.13 -4.16
N LEU A 291 3.68 -12.61 -3.65
CA LEU A 291 2.36 -12.32 -4.18
C LEU A 291 1.78 -10.97 -3.71
N SER A 292 2.58 -10.12 -3.08
CA SER A 292 2.10 -8.88 -2.44
C SER A 292 1.26 -7.98 -3.37
N PHE A 293 1.70 -7.73 -4.60
CA PHE A 293 0.92 -6.93 -5.55
C PHE A 293 -0.34 -7.69 -6.02
N TYR A 294 -0.22 -8.97 -6.31
CA TYR A 294 -1.36 -9.80 -6.70
C TYR A 294 -2.41 -9.83 -5.58
N THR A 295 -1.99 -10.02 -4.32
CA THR A 295 -2.85 -9.95 -3.13
C THR A 295 -3.55 -8.59 -3.06
N TYR A 296 -2.80 -7.50 -3.21
CA TYR A 296 -3.36 -6.15 -3.22
C TYR A 296 -4.37 -5.94 -4.34
N ALA A 297 -4.14 -6.45 -5.53
CA ALA A 297 -5.03 -6.24 -6.66
C ALA A 297 -6.32 -7.09 -6.59
N ILE A 298 -6.25 -8.32 -6.06
CA ILE A 298 -7.38 -9.26 -6.09
C ILE A 298 -8.22 -9.25 -4.81
N HIS A 299 -7.72 -8.72 -3.67
CA HIS A 299 -8.37 -8.94 -2.37
C HIS A 299 -9.84 -8.53 -2.32
N ASN A 300 -10.23 -7.40 -2.91
CA ASN A 300 -11.62 -6.95 -2.90
C ASN A 300 -12.54 -7.90 -3.68
N PHE A 301 -12.05 -8.50 -4.77
CA PHE A 301 -12.82 -9.51 -5.50
C PHE A 301 -13.04 -10.75 -4.65
N VAL A 302 -11.99 -11.24 -4.00
CA VAL A 302 -12.07 -12.44 -3.14
C VAL A 302 -13.00 -12.18 -1.96
N LEU A 303 -12.84 -11.05 -1.26
CA LEU A 303 -13.70 -10.67 -0.14
C LEU A 303 -15.16 -10.47 -0.55
N HIS A 304 -15.40 -9.91 -1.73
CA HIS A 304 -16.76 -9.75 -2.27
C HIS A 304 -17.43 -11.11 -2.52
N TRP A 305 -16.71 -12.06 -3.13
CA TRP A 305 -17.23 -13.40 -3.35
C TRP A 305 -17.39 -14.19 -2.06
N GLU A 306 -16.46 -14.05 -1.12
CA GLU A 306 -16.54 -14.62 0.21
C GLU A 306 -17.81 -14.14 0.94
N GLY A 307 -18.08 -12.85 0.93
CA GLY A 307 -19.29 -12.25 1.51
C GLY A 307 -20.58 -12.74 0.80
N LYS A 308 -20.57 -13.00 -0.51
CA LYS A 308 -21.69 -13.61 -1.22
C LYS A 308 -21.92 -15.04 -0.77
N ILE A 309 -20.87 -15.84 -0.66
CA ILE A 309 -20.96 -17.25 -0.22
C ILE A 309 -21.53 -17.33 1.19
N ILE A 310 -21.01 -16.50 2.11
CA ILE A 310 -21.49 -16.45 3.50
C ILE A 310 -23.00 -16.14 3.56
N ARG A 311 -23.47 -15.18 2.75
CA ARG A 311 -24.92 -14.85 2.68
C ARG A 311 -25.76 -15.98 2.08
N ILE A 312 -25.30 -16.60 1.00
CA ILE A 312 -26.05 -17.67 0.32
C ILE A 312 -26.12 -18.94 1.19
N THR A 313 -25.06 -19.25 1.92
CA THR A 313 -25.01 -20.47 2.74
C THR A 313 -25.76 -20.34 4.07
N GLY A 314 -26.19 -19.11 4.44
CA GLY A 314 -26.86 -18.88 5.73
C GLY A 314 -25.99 -19.22 6.94
N ILE A 315 -24.66 -19.38 6.75
CA ILE A 315 -23.70 -19.67 7.83
C ILE A 315 -23.75 -18.57 8.90
N PHE A 316 -24.16 -17.37 8.47
CA PHE A 316 -24.53 -16.28 9.37
C PHE A 316 -26.03 -16.03 9.21
N ALA A 317 -26.82 -16.47 10.19
CA ALA A 317 -28.22 -16.09 10.30
C ALA A 317 -28.32 -14.54 10.30
N GLU A 318 -29.39 -14.01 9.70
CA GLU A 318 -29.67 -12.55 9.69
C GLU A 318 -29.62 -11.94 11.09
N GLU A 319 -29.86 -12.74 12.13
CA GLU A 319 -29.71 -12.38 13.54
C GLU A 319 -28.29 -11.93 13.93
N PHE A 320 -27.24 -12.47 13.30
CA PHE A 320 -25.85 -12.00 13.56
C PHE A 320 -25.51 -10.73 12.80
N ALA A 321 -26.06 -10.52 11.61
CA ALA A 321 -25.81 -9.32 10.82
C ALA A 321 -26.38 -8.03 11.46
N GLY A 322 -27.38 -8.17 12.37
CA GLY A 322 -27.97 -7.08 13.13
C GLY A 322 -27.46 -6.95 14.58
N ALA A 323 -26.61 -7.85 15.06
CA ALA A 323 -26.16 -7.86 16.45
C ALA A 323 -25.00 -6.86 16.70
N ALA A 324 -25.00 -6.26 17.87
CA ALA A 324 -23.82 -5.57 18.40
C ALA A 324 -22.79 -6.59 18.85
N VAL A 325 -21.53 -6.47 18.44
CA VAL A 325 -20.44 -7.39 18.76
C VAL A 325 -19.32 -6.68 19.52
N SER A 326 -18.53 -7.45 20.28
CA SER A 326 -17.37 -6.91 20.95
C SER A 326 -16.23 -6.59 19.96
N GLU A 327 -15.34 -5.69 20.35
CA GLU A 327 -14.13 -5.36 19.57
C GLU A 327 -13.25 -6.59 19.30
N VAL A 328 -13.17 -7.50 20.27
CA VAL A 328 -12.42 -8.76 20.15
C VAL A 328 -13.06 -9.67 19.11
N PHE A 329 -14.38 -9.80 19.12
CA PHE A 329 -15.08 -10.61 18.13
C PHE A 329 -14.89 -10.03 16.72
N ALA A 330 -15.04 -8.72 16.54
CA ALA A 330 -14.82 -8.06 15.27
C ALA A 330 -13.39 -8.27 14.73
N LEU A 331 -12.39 -8.21 15.61
CA LEU A 331 -11.00 -8.48 15.24
C LEU A 331 -10.78 -9.96 14.83
N LEU A 332 -11.29 -10.91 15.61
CA LEU A 332 -11.19 -12.34 15.29
C LEU A 332 -11.91 -12.68 13.97
N TRP A 333 -13.05 -12.05 13.73
CA TRP A 333 -13.78 -12.17 12.48
C TRP A 333 -12.95 -11.72 11.29
N ARG A 334 -12.36 -10.51 11.36
CA ARG A 334 -11.46 -9.99 10.32
C ARG A 334 -10.27 -10.89 10.07
N VAL A 335 -9.63 -11.37 11.13
CA VAL A 335 -8.48 -12.30 11.01
C VAL A 335 -8.89 -13.60 10.31
N SER A 336 -10.05 -14.17 10.66
CA SER A 336 -10.55 -15.42 10.06
C SER A 336 -10.85 -15.23 8.57
N LEU A 337 -11.60 -14.20 8.20
CA LEU A 337 -11.91 -13.89 6.80
C LEU A 337 -10.64 -13.61 5.99
N SER A 338 -9.73 -12.82 6.54
CA SER A 338 -8.44 -12.56 5.87
C SER A 338 -7.63 -13.82 5.65
N GLY A 339 -7.64 -14.75 6.61
CA GLY A 339 -6.96 -16.03 6.48
C GLY A 339 -7.53 -16.88 5.34
N ILE A 340 -8.86 -16.97 5.26
CA ILE A 340 -9.56 -17.68 4.16
C ILE A 340 -9.28 -17.00 2.83
N ALA A 341 -9.47 -15.68 2.76
CA ALA A 341 -9.21 -14.91 1.55
C ALA A 341 -7.75 -15.05 1.07
N PHE A 342 -6.79 -15.04 1.99
CA PHE A 342 -5.39 -15.24 1.65
C PHE A 342 -5.10 -16.64 1.08
N LEU A 343 -5.71 -17.68 1.64
CA LEU A 343 -5.61 -19.03 1.09
C LEU A 343 -6.19 -19.11 -0.33
N LEU A 344 -7.35 -18.50 -0.56
CA LEU A 344 -7.97 -18.43 -1.89
C LEU A 344 -7.08 -17.69 -2.89
N ILE A 345 -6.43 -16.60 -2.46
CA ILE A 345 -5.47 -15.84 -3.27
C ILE A 345 -4.26 -16.72 -3.65
N ILE A 346 -3.70 -17.46 -2.70
CA ILE A 346 -2.59 -18.39 -2.96
C ILE A 346 -2.99 -19.46 -3.97
N VAL A 347 -4.17 -20.08 -3.79
CA VAL A 347 -4.67 -21.10 -4.69
C VAL A 347 -4.90 -20.55 -6.09
N SER A 348 -5.58 -19.39 -6.21
CA SER A 348 -5.80 -18.73 -7.50
C SER A 348 -4.50 -18.39 -8.22
N ALA A 349 -3.52 -17.85 -7.49
CA ALA A 349 -2.19 -17.57 -8.04
C ALA A 349 -1.51 -18.84 -8.56
N LYS A 350 -1.55 -19.95 -7.81
CA LYS A 350 -0.97 -21.24 -8.26
C LYS A 350 -1.67 -21.76 -9.52
N ILE A 351 -3.00 -21.67 -9.57
CA ILE A 351 -3.77 -22.09 -10.75
C ILE A 351 -3.36 -21.27 -11.97
N LEU A 352 -3.33 -19.95 -11.86
CA LEU A 352 -2.92 -19.06 -12.95
C LEU A 352 -1.47 -19.29 -13.39
N MET A 353 -0.54 -19.46 -12.44
CA MET A 353 0.85 -19.78 -12.76
C MET A 353 0.99 -21.09 -13.53
N ARG A 354 0.15 -22.09 -13.24
CA ARG A 354 0.22 -23.39 -13.88
C ARG A 354 -0.42 -23.39 -15.26
N PHE A 355 -1.60 -22.81 -15.41
CA PHE A 355 -2.40 -22.93 -16.65
C PHE A 355 -2.25 -21.75 -17.58
N THR A 356 -1.98 -20.54 -17.06
CA THR A 356 -1.87 -19.30 -17.83
C THR A 356 -0.72 -18.44 -17.35
N PRO A 357 0.54 -18.92 -17.42
CA PRO A 357 1.69 -18.21 -16.84
C PRO A 357 1.91 -16.82 -17.44
N GLY A 358 1.63 -16.63 -18.73
CA GLY A 358 1.72 -15.33 -19.39
C GLY A 358 0.70 -14.33 -18.86
N PHE A 359 -0.53 -14.77 -18.63
CA PHE A 359 -1.59 -13.94 -18.04
C PHE A 359 -1.31 -13.60 -16.58
N TYR A 360 -0.89 -14.61 -15.79
CA TYR A 360 -0.45 -14.35 -14.42
C TYR A 360 0.67 -13.30 -14.38
N LYS A 361 1.64 -13.42 -15.26
CA LYS A 361 2.74 -12.47 -15.37
C LYS A 361 2.27 -11.05 -15.70
N ALA A 362 1.21 -10.90 -16.46
CA ALA A 362 0.62 -9.60 -16.82
C ALA A 362 -0.21 -9.00 -15.67
N LEU A 363 -0.77 -9.83 -14.78
CA LEU A 363 -1.56 -9.41 -13.61
C LEU A 363 -0.72 -9.09 -12.36
N SER A 364 0.48 -9.61 -12.29
CA SER A 364 1.39 -9.52 -11.14
C SER A 364 2.55 -8.56 -11.39
#